data_bc2f009591e64c7db3141814aab06ab8
#
_entry.id   bc2f009591e64c7db3141814aab06ab8
#
_cell.length_a   1.000
_cell.length_b   1.000
_cell.length_c   1.000
_cell.angle_alpha   90.00
_cell.angle_beta   90.00
_cell.angle_gamma   90.00
#
_symmetry.space_group_name_H-M   'P 1'
#
loop_
_entity.id
_entity.type
_entity.pdbx_description
1 polymer ?
#
loop_
_entity_poly.entity_id
_entity_poly.type
_entity_poly.pdbx_seq_one_letter_code
_entity_poly.pdbx_strand_id
1 'polypeptide(L)'
;MTKTADTLDQQVRTADLDRWLSSRLVADDRARADLITLYAFEAELMTIPTRVTQPLLAEMRYTWWAEQMDGVFAGVPRKGHPVLEALTDLVARHGLDRAPFDALIDAHIGRVREQPHDLDAFYVGPMQVATRVLAGQGHDDAVADAARVWGLTQTGRRQEAASLKSTANGALKRLPPAGFPAVAHAALTDPNRPEPLKRLRLITASLVGRI
;
A
#
# COMPACT_ATOMS: atom_id res chain seq x y z
N MET A 1 -5.79 20.09 -9.46
CA MET A 1 -6.17 18.73 -8.97
C MET A 1 -7.65 18.53 -9.29
N THR A 2 -8.04 17.36 -9.74
CA THR A 2 -9.44 17.07 -10.04
C THR A 2 -10.18 16.70 -8.74
N LYS A 3 -11.49 16.94 -8.69
CA LYS A 3 -12.36 16.59 -7.54
C LYS A 3 -12.19 15.12 -7.06
N THR A 4 -11.92 14.21 -7.99
CA THR A 4 -11.67 12.79 -7.71
C THR A 4 -10.37 12.58 -6.92
N ALA A 5 -9.27 13.24 -7.32
CA ALA A 5 -7.98 13.13 -6.62
C ALA A 5 -8.07 13.64 -5.17
N ASP A 6 -8.80 14.74 -4.93
CA ASP A 6 -9.02 15.27 -3.59
C ASP A 6 -9.85 14.30 -2.72
N THR A 7 -10.81 13.58 -3.35
CA THR A 7 -11.63 12.56 -2.66
C THR A 7 -10.78 11.36 -2.26
N LEU A 8 -9.93 10.83 -3.15
CA LEU A 8 -9.05 9.69 -2.85
C LEU A 8 -7.99 10.06 -1.79
N ASP A 9 -7.42 11.26 -1.87
CA ASP A 9 -6.45 11.76 -0.90
C ASP A 9 -7.05 11.80 0.52
N GLN A 10 -8.25 12.34 0.65
CA GLN A 10 -8.95 12.39 1.94
C GLN A 10 -9.36 11.00 2.44
N GLN A 11 -9.75 10.09 1.54
CA GLN A 11 -10.07 8.70 1.88
C GLN A 11 -8.85 8.00 2.47
N VAL A 12 -7.69 8.08 1.81
CA VAL A 12 -6.44 7.48 2.30
C VAL A 12 -6.02 8.11 3.64
N ARG A 13 -6.08 9.44 3.75
CA ARG A 13 -5.75 10.12 5.02
C ARG A 13 -6.57 9.61 6.19
N THR A 14 -7.85 9.32 5.97
CA THR A 14 -8.76 8.82 7.02
C THR A 14 -8.51 7.35 7.34
N ALA A 15 -8.22 6.52 6.32
CA ALA A 15 -8.07 5.08 6.47
C ALA A 15 -6.67 4.68 6.94
N ASP A 16 -5.61 5.34 6.43
CA ASP A 16 -4.20 5.03 6.72
C ASP A 16 -3.36 6.32 6.73
N LEU A 17 -3.31 6.95 7.89
CA LEU A 17 -2.54 8.17 8.09
C LEU A 17 -1.04 7.98 7.82
N ASP A 18 -0.48 6.81 8.14
CA ASP A 18 0.96 6.56 8.04
C ASP A 18 1.41 6.49 6.58
N ARG A 19 0.66 5.78 5.73
CA ARG A 19 0.89 5.76 4.29
C ARG A 19 0.57 7.10 3.63
N TRP A 20 -0.48 7.78 4.07
CA TRP A 20 -0.77 9.12 3.60
C TRP A 20 0.37 10.09 3.89
N LEU A 21 0.92 10.08 5.10
CA LEU A 21 2.09 10.89 5.48
C LEU A 21 3.32 10.55 4.63
N SER A 22 3.57 9.26 4.38
CA SER A 22 4.66 8.78 3.54
C SER A 22 4.54 9.31 2.11
N SER A 23 3.32 9.35 1.55
CA SER A 23 3.07 9.89 0.22
C SER A 23 3.41 11.39 0.08
N ARG A 24 3.43 12.14 1.20
CA ARG A 24 3.81 13.58 1.21
C ARG A 24 5.30 13.81 0.93
N LEU A 25 6.13 12.77 0.97
CA LEU A 25 7.54 12.82 0.57
C LEU A 25 7.73 12.76 -0.95
N VAL A 26 6.70 12.42 -1.72
CA VAL A 26 6.74 12.43 -3.19
C VAL A 26 6.58 13.87 -3.69
N ALA A 27 7.62 14.39 -4.36
CA ALA A 27 7.62 15.77 -4.85
C ALA A 27 6.74 15.96 -6.09
N ASP A 28 6.71 14.99 -7.00
CA ASP A 28 5.89 15.04 -8.21
C ASP A 28 4.41 14.78 -7.86
N ASP A 29 3.54 15.72 -8.24
CA ASP A 29 2.11 15.66 -7.91
C ASP A 29 1.40 14.47 -8.58
N ARG A 30 1.83 14.07 -9.79
CA ARG A 30 1.23 12.95 -10.49
C ARG A 30 1.66 11.62 -9.88
N ALA A 31 2.94 11.44 -9.63
CA ALA A 31 3.45 10.25 -8.94
C ALA A 31 2.82 10.09 -7.54
N ARG A 32 2.61 11.22 -6.83
CA ARG A 32 1.89 11.21 -5.55
C ARG A 32 0.43 10.80 -5.71
N ALA A 33 -0.28 11.28 -6.73
CA ALA A 33 -1.65 10.90 -7.00
C ALA A 33 -1.75 9.41 -7.39
N ASP A 34 -0.78 8.89 -8.13
CA ASP A 34 -0.68 7.48 -8.48
C ASP A 34 -0.48 6.60 -7.23
N LEU A 35 0.41 7.00 -6.32
CA LEU A 35 0.61 6.32 -5.05
C LEU A 35 -0.66 6.35 -4.16
N ILE A 36 -1.35 7.50 -4.09
CA ILE A 36 -2.63 7.64 -3.39
C ILE A 36 -3.70 6.73 -4.00
N THR A 37 -3.71 6.54 -5.31
CA THR A 37 -4.65 5.62 -5.96
C THR A 37 -4.47 4.18 -5.49
N LEU A 38 -3.22 3.69 -5.40
CA LEU A 38 -2.92 2.37 -4.83
C LEU A 38 -3.41 2.26 -3.38
N TYR A 39 -3.08 3.24 -2.56
CA TYR A 39 -3.48 3.24 -1.15
C TYR A 39 -5.00 3.36 -0.96
N ALA A 40 -5.71 4.04 -1.87
CA ALA A 40 -7.17 4.08 -1.86
C ALA A 40 -7.79 2.71 -2.19
N PHE A 41 -7.22 1.98 -3.16
CA PHE A 41 -7.63 0.60 -3.44
C PHE A 41 -7.45 -0.30 -2.21
N GLU A 42 -6.28 -0.28 -1.58
CA GLU A 42 -6.03 -1.04 -0.36
C GLU A 42 -6.98 -0.64 0.79
N ALA A 43 -7.26 0.66 0.94
CA ALA A 43 -8.19 1.18 1.94
C ALA A 43 -9.62 0.66 1.73
N GLU A 44 -10.08 0.55 0.46
CA GLU A 44 -11.38 -0.08 0.16
C GLU A 44 -11.45 -1.52 0.67
N LEU A 45 -10.41 -2.32 0.41
CA LEU A 45 -10.36 -3.70 0.89
C LEU A 45 -10.29 -3.77 2.43
N MET A 46 -9.46 -2.95 3.05
CA MET A 46 -9.28 -2.93 4.51
C MET A 46 -10.53 -2.49 5.27
N THR A 47 -11.37 -1.65 4.68
CA THR A 47 -12.59 -1.14 5.34
C THR A 47 -13.79 -2.09 5.21
N ILE A 48 -13.73 -3.13 4.39
CA ILE A 48 -14.84 -4.09 4.25
C ILE A 48 -15.25 -4.70 5.59
N PRO A 49 -14.34 -5.25 6.43
CA PRO A 49 -14.74 -5.87 7.71
C PRO A 49 -15.32 -4.88 8.72
N THR A 50 -15.03 -3.60 8.61
CA THR A 50 -15.61 -2.58 9.50
C THR A 50 -17.04 -2.20 9.11
N ARG A 51 -17.41 -2.41 7.84
CA ARG A 51 -18.74 -2.10 7.29
C ARG A 51 -19.66 -3.32 7.23
N VAL A 52 -19.09 -4.51 7.22
CA VAL A 52 -19.82 -5.78 7.04
C VAL A 52 -19.34 -6.77 8.09
N THR A 53 -20.20 -7.11 9.02
CA THR A 53 -19.90 -8.00 10.13
C THR A 53 -20.13 -9.49 9.81
N GLN A 54 -20.93 -9.80 8.77
CA GLN A 54 -21.20 -11.18 8.37
C GLN A 54 -20.10 -11.67 7.42
N PRO A 55 -19.39 -12.78 7.73
CA PRO A 55 -18.28 -13.30 6.92
C PRO A 55 -18.65 -13.51 5.45
N LEU A 56 -19.81 -14.13 5.18
CA LEU A 56 -20.27 -14.38 3.82
C LEU A 56 -20.43 -13.08 3.00
N LEU A 57 -20.98 -12.03 3.60
CA LEU A 57 -21.14 -10.74 2.90
C LEU A 57 -19.80 -10.05 2.69
N ALA A 58 -18.84 -10.20 3.59
CA ALA A 58 -17.48 -9.71 3.40
C ALA A 58 -16.80 -10.44 2.25
N GLU A 59 -16.90 -11.77 2.18
CA GLU A 59 -16.36 -12.57 1.09
C GLU A 59 -16.97 -12.17 -0.26
N MET A 60 -18.30 -11.99 -0.33
CA MET A 60 -18.96 -11.50 -1.57
C MET A 60 -18.43 -10.13 -2.01
N ARG A 61 -18.11 -9.22 -1.08
CA ARG A 61 -17.51 -7.93 -1.43
C ARG A 61 -16.09 -8.06 -1.98
N TYR A 62 -15.27 -8.95 -1.42
CA TYR A 62 -13.94 -9.23 -1.95
C TYR A 62 -14.02 -9.89 -3.33
N THR A 63 -14.94 -10.86 -3.52
CA THR A 63 -15.20 -11.47 -4.84
C THR A 63 -15.61 -10.42 -5.86
N TRP A 64 -16.47 -9.47 -5.47
CA TRP A 64 -16.81 -8.35 -6.34
C TRP A 64 -15.57 -7.54 -6.74
N TRP A 65 -14.63 -7.26 -5.81
CA TRP A 65 -13.38 -6.58 -6.15
C TRP A 65 -12.53 -7.40 -7.13
N ALA A 66 -12.43 -8.72 -6.96
CA ALA A 66 -11.73 -9.61 -7.89
C ALA A 66 -12.32 -9.54 -9.31
N GLU A 67 -13.66 -9.55 -9.43
CA GLU A 67 -14.35 -9.37 -10.71
C GLU A 67 -14.09 -7.99 -11.33
N GLN A 68 -14.00 -6.91 -10.52
CA GLN A 68 -13.70 -5.59 -11.04
C GLN A 68 -12.28 -5.47 -11.61
N MET A 69 -11.33 -6.29 -11.14
CA MET A 69 -9.97 -6.31 -11.70
C MET A 69 -9.98 -6.71 -13.20
N ASP A 70 -10.93 -7.52 -13.66
CA ASP A 70 -11.08 -7.82 -15.09
C ASP A 70 -11.27 -6.53 -15.90
N GLY A 71 -12.16 -5.65 -15.47
CA GLY A 71 -12.41 -4.37 -16.12
C GLY A 71 -11.23 -3.41 -16.03
N VAL A 72 -10.56 -3.36 -14.87
CA VAL A 72 -9.37 -2.51 -14.63
C VAL A 72 -8.25 -2.88 -15.60
N PHE A 73 -7.91 -4.16 -15.70
CA PHE A 73 -6.81 -4.63 -16.56
C PHE A 73 -7.18 -4.71 -18.04
N ALA A 74 -8.48 -4.74 -18.38
CA ALA A 74 -8.97 -4.62 -19.76
C ALA A 74 -9.13 -3.15 -20.22
N GLY A 75 -8.92 -2.15 -19.35
CA GLY A 75 -9.10 -0.72 -19.68
C GLY A 75 -10.57 -0.27 -19.76
N VAL A 76 -11.49 -1.07 -19.20
CA VAL A 76 -12.95 -0.82 -19.22
C VAL A 76 -13.54 -0.88 -17.78
N PRO A 77 -13.11 0.01 -16.88
CA PRO A 77 -13.54 -0.04 -15.48
C PRO A 77 -15.04 0.24 -15.34
N ARG A 78 -15.59 -0.17 -14.20
CA ARG A 78 -16.95 0.20 -13.82
C ARG A 78 -17.06 1.72 -13.68
N LYS A 79 -17.91 2.35 -14.49
CA LYS A 79 -18.13 3.79 -14.51
C LYS A 79 -18.73 4.29 -13.19
N GLY A 80 -18.27 5.47 -12.76
CA GLY A 80 -18.73 6.13 -11.55
C GLY A 80 -18.10 5.58 -10.26
N HIS A 81 -17.08 4.72 -10.37
CA HIS A 81 -16.31 4.25 -9.21
C HIS A 81 -14.90 4.88 -9.24
N PRO A 82 -14.65 5.93 -8.44
CA PRO A 82 -13.42 6.74 -8.56
C PRO A 82 -12.12 5.94 -8.44
N VAL A 83 -12.10 4.96 -7.53
CA VAL A 83 -10.91 4.11 -7.32
C VAL A 83 -10.65 3.23 -8.54
N LEU A 84 -11.69 2.60 -9.12
CA LEU A 84 -11.52 1.72 -10.28
C LEU A 84 -11.08 2.50 -11.52
N GLU A 85 -11.66 3.68 -11.76
CA GLU A 85 -11.26 4.55 -12.88
C GLU A 85 -9.81 4.99 -12.74
N ALA A 86 -9.41 5.50 -11.56
CA ALA A 86 -8.05 5.94 -11.30
C ALA A 86 -7.03 4.77 -11.34
N LEU A 87 -7.42 3.59 -10.84
CA LEU A 87 -6.58 2.39 -10.86
C LEU A 87 -6.35 1.88 -12.28
N THR A 88 -7.35 1.98 -13.17
CA THR A 88 -7.21 1.61 -14.58
C THR A 88 -6.18 2.48 -15.28
N ASP A 89 -6.26 3.79 -15.08
CA ASP A 89 -5.28 4.72 -15.65
C ASP A 89 -3.85 4.47 -15.12
N LEU A 90 -3.74 4.15 -13.84
CA LEU A 90 -2.48 3.85 -13.18
C LEU A 90 -1.86 2.56 -13.72
N VAL A 91 -2.63 1.47 -13.79
CA VAL A 91 -2.18 0.17 -14.29
C VAL A 91 -1.66 0.31 -15.71
N ALA A 92 -2.41 0.99 -16.60
CA ALA A 92 -2.03 1.21 -17.98
C ALA A 92 -0.74 2.06 -18.09
N ARG A 93 -0.60 3.10 -17.26
CA ARG A 93 0.53 4.03 -17.29
C ARG A 93 1.83 3.37 -16.88
N HIS A 94 1.79 2.56 -15.83
CA HIS A 94 2.98 1.94 -15.25
C HIS A 94 3.20 0.49 -15.71
N GLY A 95 2.31 -0.08 -16.55
CA GLY A 95 2.41 -1.47 -17.02
C GLY A 95 2.43 -2.45 -15.86
N LEU A 96 1.54 -2.27 -14.88
CA LEU A 96 1.52 -3.09 -13.67
C LEU A 96 0.94 -4.47 -13.94
N ASP A 97 1.53 -5.49 -13.32
CA ASP A 97 1.02 -6.86 -13.35
C ASP A 97 -0.23 -7.00 -12.47
N ARG A 98 -1.14 -7.89 -12.87
CA ARG A 98 -2.38 -8.17 -12.14
C ARG A 98 -2.15 -8.99 -10.86
N ALA A 99 -1.18 -9.91 -10.89
CA ALA A 99 -0.97 -10.89 -9.83
C ALA A 99 -0.87 -10.32 -8.40
N PRO A 100 -0.18 -9.20 -8.11
CA PRO A 100 -0.15 -8.63 -6.77
C PRO A 100 -1.52 -8.14 -6.26
N PHE A 101 -2.39 -7.67 -7.15
CA PHE A 101 -3.73 -7.20 -6.80
C PHE A 101 -4.63 -8.38 -6.45
N ASP A 102 -4.62 -9.43 -7.28
CA ASP A 102 -5.37 -10.66 -7.01
C ASP A 102 -4.88 -11.32 -5.70
N ALA A 103 -3.57 -11.42 -5.48
CA ALA A 103 -3.00 -11.98 -4.26
C ALA A 103 -3.45 -11.23 -2.99
N LEU A 104 -3.55 -9.90 -3.05
CA LEU A 104 -4.04 -9.09 -1.94
C LEU A 104 -5.53 -9.36 -1.66
N ILE A 105 -6.35 -9.44 -2.71
CA ILE A 105 -7.79 -9.73 -2.57
C ILE A 105 -7.98 -11.14 -1.99
N ASP A 106 -7.24 -12.14 -2.52
CA ASP A 106 -7.29 -13.52 -2.05
C ASP A 106 -6.86 -13.65 -0.58
N ALA A 107 -5.83 -12.90 -0.17
CA ALA A 107 -5.40 -12.85 1.22
C ALA A 107 -6.50 -12.27 2.15
N HIS A 108 -7.27 -11.28 1.69
CA HIS A 108 -8.42 -10.78 2.42
C HIS A 108 -9.55 -11.83 2.54
N ILE A 109 -9.84 -12.58 1.47
CA ILE A 109 -10.78 -13.71 1.49
C ILE A 109 -10.28 -14.79 2.46
N GLY A 110 -9.00 -15.13 2.38
CA GLY A 110 -8.34 -16.07 3.28
C GLY A 110 -8.50 -15.68 4.76
N ARG A 111 -8.37 -14.39 5.07
CA ARG A 111 -8.57 -13.87 6.44
C ARG A 111 -10.01 -14.01 6.91
N VAL A 112 -11.02 -13.83 6.03
CA VAL A 112 -12.43 -14.09 6.36
C VAL A 112 -12.66 -15.56 6.67
N ARG A 113 -11.92 -16.45 6.03
CA ARG A 113 -11.94 -17.91 6.23
C ARG A 113 -11.00 -18.39 7.34
N GLU A 114 -10.50 -17.48 8.17
CA GLU A 114 -9.60 -17.78 9.31
C GLU A 114 -8.28 -18.48 8.91
N GLN A 115 -7.82 -18.27 7.65
CA GLN A 115 -6.52 -18.76 7.20
C GLN A 115 -5.38 -17.96 7.86
N PRO A 116 -4.17 -18.52 7.93
CA PRO A 116 -3.00 -17.82 8.45
C PRO A 116 -2.77 -16.49 7.74
N HIS A 117 -2.34 -15.47 8.50
CA HIS A 117 -2.08 -14.15 7.94
C HIS A 117 -0.87 -14.17 7.00
N ASP A 118 -1.10 -13.89 5.73
CA ASP A 118 -0.07 -13.83 4.69
C ASP A 118 0.59 -12.45 4.65
N LEU A 119 1.75 -12.34 5.31
CA LEU A 119 2.51 -11.08 5.34
C LEU A 119 2.96 -10.62 3.94
N ASP A 120 3.27 -11.54 3.06
CA ASP A 120 3.79 -11.18 1.74
C ASP A 120 2.66 -10.63 0.86
N ALA A 121 1.50 -11.25 0.86
CA ALA A 121 0.34 -10.75 0.12
C ALA A 121 -0.19 -9.41 0.67
N PHE A 122 -0.20 -9.22 2.00
CA PHE A 122 -0.72 -8.00 2.61
C PHE A 122 0.24 -6.81 2.59
N TYR A 123 1.56 -7.04 2.57
CA TYR A 123 2.54 -5.97 2.74
C TYR A 123 3.63 -5.95 1.68
N VAL A 124 4.19 -7.12 1.29
CA VAL A 124 5.29 -7.16 0.33
C VAL A 124 4.80 -6.82 -1.07
N GLY A 125 3.78 -7.51 -1.58
CA GLY A 125 3.21 -7.25 -2.90
C GLY A 125 2.78 -5.78 -3.09
N PRO A 126 1.95 -5.22 -2.21
CA PRO A 126 1.56 -3.81 -2.28
C PRO A 126 2.72 -2.82 -2.25
N MET A 127 3.73 -3.04 -1.39
CA MET A 127 4.90 -2.16 -1.31
C MET A 127 5.78 -2.25 -2.56
N GLN A 128 5.91 -3.43 -3.16
CA GLN A 128 6.60 -3.61 -4.44
C GLN A 128 5.88 -2.87 -5.56
N VAL A 129 4.55 -2.96 -5.65
CA VAL A 129 3.75 -2.22 -6.63
C VAL A 129 3.92 -0.71 -6.43
N ALA A 130 3.83 -0.21 -5.19
CA ALA A 130 4.06 1.20 -4.88
C ALA A 130 5.47 1.66 -5.28
N THR A 131 6.47 0.80 -5.09
CA THR A 131 7.85 1.08 -5.50
C THR A 131 8.00 1.13 -7.01
N ARG A 132 7.36 0.19 -7.74
CA ARG A 132 7.36 0.21 -9.22
C ARG A 132 6.74 1.49 -9.78
N VAL A 133 5.69 2.00 -9.15
CA VAL A 133 5.06 3.28 -9.52
C VAL A 133 6.03 4.46 -9.37
N LEU A 134 6.84 4.49 -8.32
CA LEU A 134 7.73 5.62 -8.03
C LEU A 134 9.12 5.52 -8.64
N ALA A 135 9.66 4.30 -8.79
CA ALA A 135 11.06 4.07 -9.17
C ALA A 135 11.22 3.13 -10.39
N GLY A 136 10.14 2.59 -10.92
CA GLY A 136 10.19 1.59 -11.99
C GLY A 136 10.48 0.17 -11.48
N GLN A 137 10.71 -0.75 -12.41
CA GLN A 137 10.95 -2.17 -12.13
C GLN A 137 12.37 -2.44 -11.58
N GLY A 138 12.58 -3.64 -11.03
CA GLY A 138 13.90 -4.12 -10.61
C GLY A 138 14.27 -3.80 -9.16
N HIS A 139 13.34 -3.30 -8.34
CA HIS A 139 13.58 -2.93 -6.95
C HIS A 139 12.81 -3.78 -5.93
N ASP A 140 12.14 -4.83 -6.36
CA ASP A 140 11.26 -5.67 -5.54
C ASP A 140 11.98 -6.27 -4.33
N ASP A 141 13.18 -6.85 -4.55
CA ASP A 141 14.00 -7.42 -3.48
C ASP A 141 14.54 -6.36 -2.50
N ALA A 142 14.69 -5.13 -2.97
CA ALA A 142 15.19 -4.05 -2.12
C ALA A 142 14.19 -3.63 -1.05
N VAL A 143 12.88 -3.83 -1.29
CA VAL A 143 11.81 -3.36 -0.40
C VAL A 143 11.10 -4.47 0.37
N ALA A 144 11.29 -5.75 -0.01
CA ALA A 144 10.56 -6.88 0.57
C ALA A 144 10.72 -6.96 2.10
N ASP A 145 11.93 -6.84 2.62
CA ASP A 145 12.16 -6.91 4.07
C ASP A 145 11.63 -5.65 4.80
N ALA A 146 11.65 -4.48 4.18
CA ALA A 146 11.03 -3.29 4.73
C ALA A 146 9.50 -3.45 4.85
N ALA A 147 8.87 -4.08 3.86
CA ALA A 147 7.47 -4.43 3.89
C ALA A 147 7.14 -5.41 5.01
N ARG A 148 7.96 -6.45 5.19
CA ARG A 148 7.81 -7.41 6.31
C ARG A 148 7.99 -6.72 7.67
N VAL A 149 8.96 -5.81 7.81
CA VAL A 149 9.11 -4.99 9.04
C VAL A 149 7.84 -4.21 9.32
N TRP A 150 7.23 -3.59 8.30
CA TRP A 150 5.95 -2.91 8.44
C TRP A 150 4.83 -3.87 8.84
N GLY A 151 4.65 -4.98 8.13
CA GLY A 151 3.62 -5.98 8.41
C GLY A 151 3.73 -6.60 9.82
N LEU A 152 4.95 -6.94 10.24
CA LEU A 152 5.22 -7.42 11.59
C LEU A 152 4.88 -6.38 12.66
N THR A 153 5.15 -5.10 12.38
CA THR A 153 4.78 -4.00 13.28
C THR A 153 3.26 -3.87 13.40
N GLN A 154 2.53 -3.92 12.27
CA GLN A 154 1.07 -3.82 12.23
C GLN A 154 0.37 -5.00 12.92
N THR A 155 0.99 -6.18 12.87
CA THR A 155 0.47 -7.42 13.53
C THR A 155 0.95 -7.58 14.97
N GLY A 156 1.62 -6.57 15.55
CA GLY A 156 2.10 -6.60 16.94
C GLY A 156 3.38 -7.41 17.19
N ARG A 157 3.99 -8.00 16.15
CA ARG A 157 5.20 -8.82 16.22
C ARG A 157 6.47 -7.95 16.23
N ARG A 158 6.53 -7.00 17.15
CA ARG A 158 7.56 -5.94 17.18
C ARG A 158 8.98 -6.44 17.35
N GLN A 159 9.19 -7.55 18.09
CA GLN A 159 10.54 -8.13 18.29
C GLN A 159 11.08 -8.71 16.99
N GLU A 160 10.25 -9.39 16.21
CA GLU A 160 10.61 -9.91 14.90
C GLU A 160 10.87 -8.78 13.90
N ALA A 161 10.02 -7.75 13.91
CA ALA A 161 10.26 -6.56 13.11
C ALA A 161 11.62 -5.91 13.43
N ALA A 162 11.97 -5.80 14.69
CA ALA A 162 13.26 -5.25 15.12
C ALA A 162 14.46 -6.08 14.66
N SER A 163 14.36 -7.42 14.70
CA SER A 163 15.43 -8.30 14.24
C SER A 163 15.68 -8.23 12.73
N LEU A 164 14.62 -8.01 11.94
CA LEU A 164 14.70 -7.91 10.48
C LEU A 164 15.19 -6.53 9.99
N LYS A 165 15.13 -5.52 10.83
CA LYS A 165 15.37 -4.13 10.45
C LYS A 165 16.78 -3.86 9.88
N SER A 166 17.79 -4.54 10.39
CA SER A 166 19.17 -4.40 9.89
C SER A 166 19.28 -4.89 8.44
N THR A 167 18.72 -6.05 8.14
CA THR A 167 18.67 -6.65 6.80
C THR A 167 17.90 -5.77 5.84
N ALA A 168 16.72 -5.30 6.25
CA ALA A 168 15.90 -4.37 5.47
C ALA A 168 16.67 -3.10 5.11
N ASN A 169 17.33 -2.46 6.07
CA ASN A 169 18.16 -1.27 5.82
C ASN A 169 19.37 -1.55 4.92
N GLY A 170 19.92 -2.77 4.95
CA GLY A 170 20.96 -3.22 4.03
C GLY A 170 20.45 -3.30 2.57
N ALA A 171 19.26 -3.86 2.40
CA ALA A 171 18.61 -3.99 1.08
C ALA A 171 18.19 -2.62 0.51
N LEU A 172 17.66 -1.71 1.34
CA LEU A 172 17.21 -0.38 0.94
C LEU A 172 18.33 0.51 0.35
N LYS A 173 19.60 0.21 0.58
CA LYS A 173 20.72 0.92 -0.07
C LYS A 173 20.69 0.82 -1.59
N ARG A 174 20.00 -0.19 -2.14
CA ARG A 174 19.84 -0.39 -3.60
C ARG A 174 18.62 0.32 -4.16
N LEU A 175 17.75 0.88 -3.29
CA LEU A 175 16.56 1.58 -3.70
C LEU A 175 16.89 3.02 -4.12
N PRO A 176 16.50 3.48 -5.31
CA PRO A 176 16.63 4.88 -5.69
C PRO A 176 15.86 5.79 -4.72
N PRO A 177 16.35 7.02 -4.46
CA PRO A 177 15.68 7.96 -3.56
C PRO A 177 14.21 8.22 -3.92
N ALA A 178 13.87 8.23 -5.22
CA ALA A 178 12.50 8.40 -5.69
C ALA A 178 11.55 7.30 -5.21
N GLY A 179 12.05 6.07 -4.98
CA GLY A 179 11.25 4.94 -4.48
C GLY A 179 11.06 4.95 -2.97
N PHE A 180 11.88 5.72 -2.22
CA PHE A 180 11.85 5.68 -0.75
C PHE A 180 10.48 6.05 -0.13
N PRO A 181 9.67 6.98 -0.69
CA PRO A 181 8.33 7.25 -0.17
C PRO A 181 7.41 6.03 -0.11
N ALA A 182 7.60 5.04 -0.99
CA ALA A 182 6.82 3.79 -0.94
C ALA A 182 7.09 2.95 0.31
N VAL A 183 8.26 3.11 0.96
CA VAL A 183 8.70 2.31 2.11
C VAL A 183 8.82 3.13 3.41
N ALA A 184 8.80 4.45 3.33
CA ALA A 184 9.12 5.33 4.46
C ALA A 184 8.25 5.09 5.70
N HIS A 185 6.97 4.72 5.52
CA HIS A 185 6.06 4.41 6.61
C HIS A 185 6.52 3.20 7.45
N ALA A 186 7.36 2.30 6.93
CA ALA A 186 7.98 1.23 7.73
C ALA A 186 8.93 1.74 8.84
N ALA A 187 9.34 3.02 8.78
CA ALA A 187 10.06 3.66 9.88
C ALA A 187 9.16 3.99 11.09
N LEU A 188 7.83 3.94 10.94
CA LEU A 188 6.86 4.24 11.98
C LEU A 188 6.53 2.97 12.77
N THR A 189 7.19 2.77 13.90
CA THR A 189 7.04 1.57 14.74
C THR A 189 6.02 1.72 15.87
N ASP A 190 5.51 2.93 16.08
CA ASP A 190 4.51 3.26 17.10
C ASP A 190 3.28 3.88 16.44
N PRO A 191 2.15 3.15 16.34
CA PRO A 191 0.93 3.64 15.71
C PRO A 191 0.32 4.84 16.45
N ASN A 192 0.55 4.95 17.76
CA ASN A 192 -0.02 6.00 18.62
C ASN A 192 0.83 7.26 18.66
N ARG A 193 1.96 7.31 17.96
CA ARG A 193 2.83 8.48 17.91
C ARG A 193 2.06 9.69 17.33
N PRO A 194 2.13 10.89 17.95
CA PRO A 194 1.52 12.10 17.42
C PRO A 194 1.98 12.43 15.98
N GLU A 195 1.07 12.94 15.17
CA GLU A 195 1.33 13.22 13.73
C GLU A 195 2.59 14.07 13.49
N PRO A 196 2.87 15.16 14.24
CA PRO A 196 4.09 15.93 14.03
C PRO A 196 5.37 15.10 14.21
N LEU A 197 5.39 14.20 15.18
CA LEU A 197 6.53 13.29 15.41
C LEU A 197 6.62 12.20 14.34
N LYS A 198 5.49 11.73 13.79
CA LYS A 198 5.49 10.85 12.62
C LYS A 198 6.11 11.55 11.41
N ARG A 199 5.72 12.80 11.13
CA ARG A 199 6.29 13.62 10.04
C ARG A 199 7.80 13.78 10.19
N LEU A 200 8.27 14.16 11.36
CA LEU A 200 9.70 14.31 11.65
C LEU A 200 10.45 12.99 11.41
N ARG A 201 9.89 11.87 11.89
CA ARG A 201 10.50 10.54 11.68
C ARG A 201 10.57 10.16 10.20
N LEU A 202 9.53 10.42 9.42
CA LEU A 202 9.50 10.14 7.97
C LEU A 202 10.53 11.00 7.21
N ILE A 203 10.64 12.29 7.53
CA ILE A 203 11.64 13.18 6.94
C ILE A 203 13.05 12.66 7.25
N THR A 204 13.34 12.35 8.52
CA THR A 204 14.63 11.81 8.93
C THR A 204 14.94 10.49 8.22
N ALA A 205 13.96 9.57 8.14
CA ALA A 205 14.10 8.29 7.45
C ALA A 205 14.43 8.49 5.96
N SER A 206 13.75 9.44 5.31
CA SER A 206 13.97 9.76 3.90
C SER A 206 15.35 10.35 3.64
N LEU A 207 15.83 11.25 4.51
CA LEU A 207 17.16 11.86 4.38
C LEU A 207 18.29 10.84 4.55
N VAL A 208 18.08 9.83 5.41
CA VAL A 208 19.11 8.81 5.72
C VAL A 208 18.94 7.57 4.82
N GLY A 209 17.80 7.40 4.14
CA GLY A 209 17.48 6.21 3.36
C GLY A 209 17.31 4.94 4.22
N ARG A 210 16.74 5.07 5.45
CA ARG A 210 16.58 3.98 6.43
C ARG A 210 15.23 4.04 7.13
N ILE A 211 14.69 2.86 7.44
CA ILE A 211 13.47 2.71 8.23
C ILE A 211 13.76 2.45 9.72
#